data_ef81febcd55e9c835323a095ff455209
#
_entry.id   ef81febcd55e9c835323a095ff455209
#
_cell.length_a   1.000
_cell.length_b   1.000
_cell.length_c   1.000
_cell.angle_alpha   90.00
_cell.angle_beta   90.00
_cell.angle_gamma   90.00
#
_symmetry.space_group_name_H-M   'P 1'
#
loop_
_entity.id
_entity.type
_entity.pdbx_description
1 polymer ?
#
loop_
_entity_poly.entity_id
_entity_poly.type
_entity_poly.pdbx_seq_one_letter_code
_entity_poly.pdbx_strand_id
1 'polypeptide(L)'
;MTSVLVVDDNDRNRKLAVEVLSAAGFRTFGAATAAQGIALAREHVPDVILMDLRLPDMDGVEATRKLVAHERTASIPVVAMSAAPLEGNEDWLEEAGFAGWLEKPIHVSTFPEQVLRYRAGGE
;
A
#
# COMPACT_ATOMS: atom_id res chain seq x y z
N MET A 1 17.42 0.83 -4.37
CA MET A 1 16.43 -0.26 -4.28
C MET A 1 15.10 0.31 -3.82
N THR A 2 14.04 -0.03 -4.53
CA THR A 2 12.69 0.45 -4.19
C THR A 2 12.18 -0.27 -2.94
N SER A 3 11.66 0.48 -1.99
CA SER A 3 11.09 -0.09 -0.77
C SER A 3 9.57 0.02 -0.77
N VAL A 4 8.91 -1.00 -0.26
CA VAL A 4 7.45 -1.12 -0.26
C VAL A 4 6.96 -1.58 1.11
N LEU A 5 5.96 -0.90 1.63
CA LEU A 5 5.28 -1.33 2.85
C LEU A 5 3.94 -1.94 2.46
N VAL A 6 3.68 -3.16 2.92
CA VAL A 6 2.41 -3.85 2.67
C VAL A 6 1.62 -3.88 3.98
N VAL A 7 0.46 -3.23 4.00
CA VAL A 7 -0.42 -3.21 5.17
C VAL A 7 -1.66 -4.03 4.85
N ASP A 8 -1.75 -5.21 5.44
CA ASP A 8 -2.84 -6.16 5.18
C ASP A 8 -2.96 -7.07 6.41
N ASP A 9 -4.15 -7.18 6.96
CA ASP A 9 -4.39 -8.00 8.16
C ASP A 9 -4.46 -9.50 7.87
N ASN A 10 -4.63 -9.88 6.61
CA ASN A 10 -4.63 -11.27 6.22
C ASN A 10 -3.19 -11.75 6.06
N ASP A 11 -2.76 -12.64 6.94
CA ASP A 11 -1.37 -13.13 6.98
C ASP A 11 -0.95 -13.77 5.66
N ARG A 12 -1.83 -14.54 5.04
CA ARG A 12 -1.53 -15.22 3.79
C ARG A 12 -1.33 -14.21 2.65
N ASN A 13 -2.21 -13.24 2.53
CA ASN A 13 -2.11 -12.22 1.49
C ASN A 13 -0.87 -11.34 1.69
N ARG A 14 -0.63 -10.92 2.92
CA ARG A 14 0.53 -10.10 3.25
C ARG A 14 1.83 -10.84 2.94
N LYS A 15 1.91 -12.09 3.36
CA LYS A 15 3.10 -12.91 3.14
C LYS A 15 3.36 -13.11 1.65
N LEU A 16 2.31 -13.39 0.89
CA LEU A 16 2.44 -13.58 -0.56
C LEU A 16 2.96 -12.30 -1.21
N ALA A 17 2.37 -11.15 -0.89
CA ALA A 17 2.79 -9.88 -1.45
C ALA A 17 4.27 -9.59 -1.13
N VAL A 18 4.65 -9.77 0.13
CA VAL A 18 6.03 -9.54 0.56
C VAL A 18 6.99 -10.48 -0.16
N GLU A 19 6.66 -11.76 -0.27
CA GLU A 19 7.53 -12.74 -0.93
C GLU A 19 7.70 -12.43 -2.42
N VAL A 20 6.62 -12.10 -3.10
CA VAL A 20 6.67 -11.78 -4.54
C VAL A 20 7.51 -10.54 -4.79
N LEU A 21 7.31 -9.50 -3.98
CA LEU A 21 8.07 -8.27 -4.14
C LEU A 21 9.53 -8.44 -3.75
N SER A 22 9.82 -9.17 -2.69
CA SER A 22 11.19 -9.44 -2.28
C SER A 22 11.95 -10.20 -3.36
N ALA A 23 11.29 -11.19 -3.98
CA ALA A 23 11.89 -11.96 -5.07
C ALA A 23 12.16 -11.09 -6.29
N ALA A 24 11.41 -10.02 -6.47
CA ALA A 24 11.59 -9.09 -7.59
C ALA A 24 12.63 -8.00 -7.29
N GLY A 25 13.26 -8.05 -6.11
CA GLY A 25 14.33 -7.10 -5.77
C GLY A 25 13.89 -5.91 -4.92
N PHE A 26 12.64 -5.88 -4.46
CA PHE A 26 12.17 -4.80 -3.60
C PHE A 26 12.60 -5.04 -2.16
N ARG A 27 12.84 -3.96 -1.43
CA ARG A 27 12.99 -4.02 0.01
C ARG A 27 11.58 -3.92 0.60
N THR A 28 11.18 -4.90 1.40
CA THR A 28 9.79 -5.00 1.83
C THR A 28 9.61 -4.91 3.34
N PHE A 29 8.49 -4.33 3.74
CA PHE A 29 8.05 -4.28 5.13
C PHE A 29 6.60 -4.74 5.16
N GLY A 30 6.19 -5.40 6.21
CA GLY A 30 4.81 -5.87 6.35
C GLY A 30 4.20 -5.43 7.65
N ALA A 31 2.92 -5.08 7.64
CA ALA A 31 2.17 -4.70 8.83
C ALA A 31 0.80 -5.33 8.80
N ALA A 32 0.34 -5.80 9.95
CA ALA A 32 -0.98 -6.44 10.07
C ALA A 32 -2.07 -5.46 10.50
N THR A 33 -1.70 -4.28 10.98
CA THR A 33 -2.64 -3.25 11.43
C THR A 33 -2.26 -1.91 10.85
N ALA A 34 -3.22 -1.00 10.83
CA ALA A 34 -2.97 0.34 10.34
C ALA A 34 -1.97 1.08 11.25
N ALA A 35 -2.10 0.93 12.56
CA ALA A 35 -1.18 1.57 13.50
C ALA A 35 0.26 1.13 13.27
N GLN A 36 0.48 -0.16 13.08
CA GLN A 36 1.81 -0.69 12.78
C GLN A 36 2.32 -0.16 11.45
N GLY A 37 1.44 -0.13 10.44
CA GLY A 37 1.79 0.37 9.12
C GLY A 37 2.21 1.83 9.14
N ILE A 38 1.46 2.66 9.87
CA ILE A 38 1.78 4.08 10.00
C ILE A 38 3.14 4.26 10.69
N ALA A 39 3.38 3.49 11.76
CA ALA A 39 4.65 3.57 12.49
C ALA A 39 5.84 3.19 11.58
N LEU A 40 5.70 2.10 10.82
CA LEU A 40 6.75 1.66 9.90
C LEU A 40 6.97 2.68 8.77
N ALA A 41 5.89 3.28 8.27
CA ALA A 41 5.99 4.29 7.23
C ALA A 41 6.78 5.50 7.71
N ARG A 42 6.53 5.94 8.94
CA ARG A 42 7.23 7.08 9.52
C ARG A 42 8.70 6.78 9.78
N GLU A 43 8.97 5.55 10.18
CA GLU A 43 10.34 5.13 10.50
C GLU A 43 11.19 4.93 9.25
N HIS A 44 10.67 4.23 8.26
CA HIS A 44 11.43 3.80 7.08
C HIS A 44 11.20 4.64 5.83
N VAL A 45 10.15 5.42 5.79
CA VAL A 45 9.76 6.25 4.63
C VAL A 45 9.88 5.45 3.32
N PRO A 46 9.04 4.41 3.15
CA PRO A 46 9.12 3.60 1.94
C PRO A 46 8.74 4.37 0.68
N ASP A 47 9.09 3.83 -0.46
CA ASP A 47 8.79 4.46 -1.75
C ASP A 47 7.32 4.30 -2.15
N VAL A 48 6.67 3.25 -1.68
CA VAL A 48 5.25 2.95 -1.96
C VAL A 48 4.64 2.27 -0.75
N ILE A 49 3.39 2.59 -0.45
CA ILE A 49 2.61 1.91 0.58
C ILE A 49 1.43 1.24 -0.09
N LEU A 50 1.26 -0.07 0.14
CA LEU A 50 0.09 -0.81 -0.31
C LEU A 50 -0.82 -0.95 0.90
N MET A 51 -2.01 -0.34 0.83
CA MET A 51 -2.91 -0.23 1.98
C MET A 51 -4.22 -0.97 1.73
N ASP A 52 -4.48 -2.00 2.53
CA ASP A 52 -5.77 -2.67 2.52
C ASP A 52 -6.84 -1.68 3.00
N LEU A 53 -7.98 -1.67 2.36
CA LEU A 53 -9.07 -0.78 2.75
C LEU A 53 -9.76 -1.24 4.03
N ARG A 54 -9.67 -2.52 4.36
CA ARG A 54 -10.28 -3.07 5.57
C ARG A 54 -9.24 -3.60 6.53
N LEU A 55 -8.99 -2.86 7.58
CA LEU A 55 -8.04 -3.24 8.62
C LEU A 55 -8.75 -3.33 9.97
N PRO A 56 -8.22 -4.11 10.92
CA PRO A 56 -8.94 -4.35 12.18
C PRO A 56 -9.04 -3.14 13.10
N ASP A 57 -8.07 -2.23 13.05
CA ASP A 57 -8.03 -1.10 13.99
C ASP A 57 -8.56 0.21 13.39
N MET A 58 -8.52 0.36 12.06
CA MET A 58 -9.13 1.49 11.37
C MET A 58 -9.20 1.16 9.88
N ASP A 59 -10.07 1.84 9.14
CA ASP A 59 -10.12 1.56 7.71
C ASP A 59 -8.92 2.21 6.99
N GLY A 60 -8.65 1.72 5.78
CA GLY A 60 -7.50 2.19 5.00
C GLY A 60 -7.59 3.65 4.60
N VAL A 61 -8.79 4.19 4.48
CA VAL A 61 -8.99 5.60 4.15
C VAL A 61 -8.50 6.48 5.30
N GLU A 62 -8.91 6.13 6.51
CA GLU A 62 -8.48 6.88 7.70
C GLU A 62 -6.97 6.80 7.87
N ALA A 63 -6.40 5.61 7.70
CA ALA A 63 -4.95 5.41 7.79
C ALA A 63 -4.21 6.28 6.77
N THR A 64 -4.73 6.34 5.54
CA THR A 64 -4.13 7.12 4.48
C THR A 64 -4.19 8.62 4.78
N ARG A 65 -5.30 9.09 5.35
CA ARG A 65 -5.41 10.50 5.76
C ARG A 65 -4.36 10.86 6.80
N LYS A 66 -4.08 9.95 7.74
CA LYS A 66 -3.05 10.16 8.74
C LYS A 66 -1.66 10.23 8.12
N LEU A 67 -1.41 9.40 7.12
CA LEU A 67 -0.13 9.39 6.40
C LEU A 67 0.06 10.68 5.62
N VAL A 68 -0.97 11.11 4.91
CA VAL A 68 -0.92 12.34 4.10
C VAL A 68 -0.76 13.58 4.97
N ALA A 69 -1.31 13.54 6.18
CA ALA A 69 -1.24 14.68 7.12
C ALA A 69 0.11 14.80 7.82
N HIS A 70 0.94 13.76 7.80
CA HIS A 70 2.23 13.77 8.48
C HIS A 70 3.34 14.13 7.48
N GLU A 71 4.16 15.09 7.85
CA GLU A 71 5.19 15.65 6.97
C GLU A 71 6.16 14.60 6.40
N ARG A 72 6.54 13.58 7.19
CA ARG A 72 7.46 12.54 6.73
C ARG A 72 6.86 11.59 5.69
N THR A 73 5.55 11.42 5.71
CA THR A 73 4.86 10.43 4.86
C THR A 73 3.94 11.06 3.83
N ALA A 74 3.78 12.38 3.85
CA ALA A 74 2.81 13.08 2.99
C ALA A 74 3.03 12.85 1.50
N SER A 75 4.27 12.67 1.06
CA SER A 75 4.57 12.50 -0.36
C SER A 75 4.70 11.04 -0.79
N ILE A 76 4.54 10.09 0.12
CA ILE A 76 4.62 8.68 -0.25
C ILE A 76 3.32 8.26 -0.94
N PRO A 77 3.39 7.70 -2.15
CA PRO A 77 2.17 7.23 -2.81
C PRO A 77 1.59 6.04 -2.06
N VAL A 78 0.30 6.13 -1.74
CA VAL A 78 -0.44 5.06 -1.08
C VAL A 78 -1.39 4.46 -2.10
N VAL A 79 -1.27 3.15 -2.33
CA VAL A 79 -2.09 2.44 -3.29
C VAL A 79 -3.08 1.56 -2.53
N ALA A 80 -4.38 1.75 -2.79
CA ALA A 80 -5.41 0.96 -2.14
C ALA A 80 -5.42 -0.47 -2.69
N MET A 81 -5.66 -1.44 -1.80
CA MET A 81 -5.85 -2.83 -2.22
C MET A 81 -7.25 -3.25 -1.83
N SER A 82 -8.01 -3.77 -2.77
CA SER A 82 -9.41 -4.11 -2.55
C SER A 82 -9.79 -5.41 -3.25
N ALA A 83 -10.54 -6.26 -2.54
CA ALA A 83 -11.07 -7.49 -3.11
C ALA A 83 -12.35 -7.22 -3.92
N ALA A 84 -13.00 -6.10 -3.67
CA ALA A 84 -14.23 -5.74 -4.37
C ALA A 84 -13.93 -4.77 -5.51
N PRO A 85 -14.59 -4.93 -6.66
CA PRO A 85 -14.41 -3.98 -7.76
C PRO A 85 -14.88 -2.60 -7.34
N LEU A 86 -14.17 -1.57 -7.74
CA LEU A 86 -14.53 -0.19 -7.42
C LEU A 86 -15.50 0.42 -8.42
N GLU A 87 -15.60 -0.16 -9.60
CA GLU A 87 -16.61 0.13 -10.62
C GLU A 87 -16.98 1.61 -10.80
N GLY A 88 -16.03 2.39 -11.27
CA GLY A 88 -16.31 3.78 -11.57
C GLY A 88 -16.31 4.71 -10.36
N ASN A 89 -15.99 4.17 -9.19
CA ASN A 89 -15.98 4.94 -7.96
C ASN A 89 -14.55 5.31 -7.51
N GLU A 90 -13.61 5.31 -8.44
CA GLU A 90 -12.19 5.57 -8.12
C GLU A 90 -11.94 7.03 -7.73
N ASP A 91 -12.83 7.94 -8.07
CA ASP A 91 -12.64 9.36 -7.76
C ASP A 91 -12.50 9.61 -6.26
N TRP A 92 -13.24 8.86 -5.44
CA TRP A 92 -13.17 9.06 -4.00
C TRP A 92 -11.82 8.62 -3.42
N LEU A 93 -11.15 7.69 -4.09
CA LEU A 93 -9.81 7.26 -3.67
C LEU A 93 -8.82 8.42 -3.78
N GLU A 94 -8.86 9.13 -4.89
CA GLU A 94 -8.00 10.26 -5.11
C GLU A 94 -8.26 11.36 -4.09
N GLU A 95 -9.53 11.63 -3.81
CA GLU A 95 -9.93 12.61 -2.81
C GLU A 95 -9.46 12.22 -1.40
N ALA A 96 -9.39 10.92 -1.12
CA ALA A 96 -8.93 10.42 0.17
C ALA A 96 -7.41 10.42 0.30
N GLY A 97 -6.68 10.67 -0.79
CA GLY A 97 -5.24 10.75 -0.78
C GLY A 97 -4.52 9.54 -1.37
N PHE A 98 -5.25 8.60 -1.98
CA PHE A 98 -4.63 7.45 -2.64
C PHE A 98 -4.08 7.82 -4.00
N ALA A 99 -2.96 7.22 -4.37
CA ALA A 99 -2.37 7.40 -5.69
C ALA A 99 -3.04 6.51 -6.74
N GLY A 100 -3.69 5.43 -6.30
CA GLY A 100 -4.37 4.50 -7.18
C GLY A 100 -4.84 3.29 -6.41
N TRP A 101 -5.15 2.21 -7.12
CA TRP A 101 -5.65 1.00 -6.46
C TRP A 101 -5.25 -0.25 -7.24
N LEU A 102 -5.19 -1.37 -6.53
CA LEU A 102 -4.92 -2.69 -7.11
C LEU A 102 -6.00 -3.64 -6.61
N GLU A 103 -6.43 -4.53 -7.48
CA GLU A 103 -7.46 -5.50 -7.16
C GLU A 103 -6.86 -6.76 -6.56
N LYS A 104 -7.52 -7.31 -5.54
CA LYS A 104 -7.15 -8.62 -4.97
C LYS A 104 -7.95 -9.71 -5.66
N PRO A 105 -7.41 -10.93 -5.78
CA PRO A 105 -6.06 -11.32 -5.37
C PRO A 105 -5.00 -10.77 -6.34
N ILE A 106 -3.80 -10.59 -5.86
CA ILE A 106 -2.72 -10.10 -6.69
C ILE A 106 -2.35 -11.16 -7.73
N HIS A 107 -1.90 -10.69 -8.89
CA HIS A 107 -1.40 -11.57 -9.93
C HIS A 107 0.13 -11.57 -9.85
N VAL A 108 0.69 -12.69 -9.41
CA VAL A 108 2.13 -12.81 -9.14
C VAL A 108 2.99 -12.30 -10.29
N SER A 109 2.60 -12.61 -11.53
CA SER A 109 3.40 -12.25 -12.71
C SER A 109 3.44 -10.76 -13.01
N THR A 110 2.40 -10.00 -12.62
CA THR A 110 2.30 -8.57 -12.94
C THR A 110 2.42 -7.65 -11.74
N PHE A 111 2.30 -8.20 -10.55
CA PHE A 111 2.24 -7.41 -9.31
C PHE A 111 3.48 -6.52 -9.12
N PRO A 112 4.71 -7.02 -9.23
CA PRO A 112 5.87 -6.15 -9.04
C PRO A 112 5.90 -4.96 -10.00
N GLU A 113 5.53 -5.18 -11.25
CA GLU A 113 5.48 -4.12 -12.24
C GLU A 113 4.42 -3.09 -11.93
N GLN A 114 3.24 -3.55 -11.47
CA GLN A 114 2.18 -2.65 -11.06
C GLN A 114 2.61 -1.75 -9.90
N VAL A 115 3.29 -2.33 -8.91
CA VAL A 115 3.78 -1.59 -7.76
C VAL A 115 4.83 -0.57 -8.19
N LEU A 116 5.71 -0.97 -9.08
CA LEU A 116 6.79 -0.09 -9.54
C LEU A 116 6.26 1.19 -10.21
N ARG A 117 5.12 1.10 -10.86
CA ARG A 117 4.50 2.28 -11.51
C ARG A 117 4.08 3.35 -10.52
N TYR A 118 3.82 2.97 -9.28
CA TYR A 118 3.35 3.92 -8.27
C TYR A 118 4.45 4.48 -7.39
N ARG A 119 5.67 4.00 -7.50
CA ARG A 119 6.74 4.45 -6.61
C ARG A 119 6.98 5.95 -6.72
N ALA A 120 7.38 6.56 -5.62
CA ALA A 120 7.63 8.00 -5.56
C ALA A 120 8.74 8.39 -6.54
N GLY A 121 8.47 9.41 -7.36
CA GLY A 121 9.46 9.92 -8.33
C GLY A 121 9.75 9.00 -9.48
N GLY A 122 9.01 7.90 -9.62
CA GLY A 122 9.22 6.94 -10.70
C GLY A 122 8.07 6.94 -11.68
N GLU A 123 8.26 6.33 -12.79
CA GLU A 123 7.22 6.16 -13.75
C GLU A 123 7.31 4.89 -14.42
#